data_c8bfdb6c0ba2a893608e0b1990cbc1d1
#
_entry.id   c8bfdb6c0ba2a893608e0b1990cbc1d1
#
_cell.length_a   1.000
_cell.length_b   1.000
_cell.length_c   1.000
_cell.angle_alpha   90.00
_cell.angle_beta   90.00
_cell.angle_gamma   90.00
#
_symmetry.space_group_name_H-M   'P 1'
#
loop_
_entity.id
_entity.type
_entity.pdbx_description
1 polymer ?
#
loop_
_entity_poly.entity_id
_entity_poly.type
_entity_poly.pdbx_seq_one_letter_code
_entity_poly.pdbx_strand_id
1 'polypeptide(L)'
;MKISIAGGGIGGCVAALLLAEAGHDVDVYESVVAPAELGVGINTLPHAVRVLDQLGLLDELDRIAVRTSELRFLSRDGALIWREPRGLEAGNPWPQFSIHRGRLHRVLLDTVIDRLGPDRLHTGHRALSVTGTDDDATSAAITFLDRSSDSDVVVESDVVIGCDGIHSAIRAQLHPDQGYPYPSGLVLWRGATLAAPYLDGRTMFMAGDDSQKVVVYPISPIGSDGTQLINWVAELPMDVDMATVSWNREVDVASVAEPYASWDFGWLHVGDLIGGASNAYEFPMVDRTPVDRWSFGRVTLLGDAAHAMRPNGSNGSSQAVLDGEAITVALATHADPSDALRAYEAERLEPTARLTLANRQAGPERVMQWVADRCDGGCVEQHTCVPHSDLEREANAYKELAGFDLARLQSLSS
;
A
#
# COMPACT_ATOMS: atom_id res chain seq x y z
N MET A 1 -19.73 -17.50 11.66
CA MET A 1 -20.26 -17.33 10.29
C MET A 1 -19.21 -17.85 9.33
N LYS A 2 -19.63 -18.35 8.16
CA LYS A 2 -18.75 -18.70 7.06
C LYS A 2 -18.46 -17.45 6.21
N ILE A 3 -17.19 -17.08 6.07
CA ILE A 3 -16.75 -15.89 5.33
C ILE A 3 -15.80 -16.31 4.22
N SER A 4 -16.08 -15.89 2.98
CA SER A 4 -15.17 -16.06 1.85
C SER A 4 -14.50 -14.74 1.50
N ILE A 5 -13.15 -14.74 1.45
CA ILE A 5 -12.34 -13.61 1.07
C ILE A 5 -11.75 -13.85 -0.32
N ALA A 6 -12.10 -13.01 -1.29
CA ALA A 6 -11.55 -13.05 -2.63
C ALA A 6 -10.31 -12.15 -2.70
N GLY A 7 -9.13 -12.75 -2.71
CA GLY A 7 -7.82 -12.12 -2.75
C GLY A 7 -6.98 -12.37 -1.50
N GLY A 8 -5.88 -13.09 -1.66
CA GLY A 8 -4.88 -13.38 -0.63
C GLY A 8 -3.79 -12.31 -0.53
N GLY A 9 -4.08 -11.05 -0.85
CA GLY A 9 -3.17 -9.92 -0.65
C GLY A 9 -3.00 -9.53 0.82
N ILE A 10 -2.24 -8.46 1.10
CA ILE A 10 -1.97 -7.99 2.47
C ILE A 10 -3.28 -7.78 3.24
N GLY A 11 -4.25 -7.03 2.67
CA GLY A 11 -5.52 -6.77 3.33
C GLY A 11 -6.35 -8.02 3.56
N GLY A 12 -6.43 -8.92 2.55
CA GLY A 12 -7.18 -10.17 2.65
C GLY A 12 -6.62 -11.13 3.69
N CYS A 13 -5.29 -11.29 3.75
CA CYS A 13 -4.63 -12.11 4.77
C CYS A 13 -4.85 -11.55 6.18
N VAL A 14 -4.71 -10.24 6.38
CA VAL A 14 -4.95 -9.60 7.69
C VAL A 14 -6.40 -9.74 8.10
N ALA A 15 -7.35 -9.49 7.21
CA ALA A 15 -8.78 -9.68 7.49
C ALA A 15 -9.08 -11.14 7.84
N ALA A 16 -8.49 -12.11 7.12
CA ALA A 16 -8.67 -13.54 7.41
C ALA A 16 -8.20 -13.90 8.81
N LEU A 17 -7.01 -13.43 9.20
CA LEU A 17 -6.43 -13.72 10.51
C LEU A 17 -7.28 -13.13 11.64
N LEU A 18 -7.66 -11.85 11.54
CA LEU A 18 -8.47 -11.17 12.55
C LEU A 18 -9.87 -11.78 12.68
N LEU A 19 -10.53 -12.08 11.56
CA LEU A 19 -11.85 -12.70 11.55
C LEU A 19 -11.82 -14.14 12.11
N ALA A 20 -10.78 -14.91 11.85
CA ALA A 20 -10.60 -16.23 12.43
C ALA A 20 -10.37 -16.15 13.95
N GLU A 21 -9.56 -15.19 14.44
CA GLU A 21 -9.40 -14.92 15.87
C GLU A 21 -10.71 -14.50 16.56
N ALA A 22 -11.60 -13.81 15.83
CA ALA A 22 -12.95 -13.47 16.29
C ALA A 22 -13.94 -14.66 16.22
N GLY A 23 -13.49 -15.85 15.82
CA GLY A 23 -14.27 -17.09 15.82
C GLY A 23 -15.12 -17.32 14.56
N HIS A 24 -14.81 -16.65 13.45
CA HIS A 24 -15.46 -16.90 12.17
C HIS A 24 -14.77 -18.06 11.42
N ASP A 25 -15.54 -18.75 10.56
CA ASP A 25 -15.06 -19.78 9.65
C ASP A 25 -14.66 -19.12 8.32
N VAL A 26 -13.34 -18.96 8.08
CA VAL A 26 -12.81 -18.12 7.01
C VAL A 26 -12.07 -18.96 5.98
N ASP A 27 -12.38 -18.73 4.71
CA ASP A 27 -11.65 -19.24 3.55
C ASP A 27 -11.10 -18.08 2.70
N VAL A 28 -9.83 -18.19 2.27
CA VAL A 28 -9.16 -17.20 1.41
C VAL A 28 -8.92 -17.80 0.03
N TYR A 29 -9.30 -17.07 -1.01
CA TYR A 29 -9.17 -17.46 -2.41
C TYR A 29 -8.22 -16.52 -3.15
N GLU A 30 -7.06 -17.04 -3.55
CA GLU A 30 -6.01 -16.27 -4.24
C GLU A 30 -5.94 -16.64 -5.72
N SER A 31 -5.90 -15.64 -6.57
CA SER A 31 -5.89 -15.81 -8.03
C SER A 31 -4.60 -16.40 -8.58
N VAL A 32 -3.48 -16.21 -7.89
CA VAL A 32 -2.16 -16.72 -8.29
C VAL A 32 -1.99 -18.13 -7.77
N VAL A 33 -1.57 -19.07 -8.65
CA VAL A 33 -1.36 -20.47 -8.31
C VAL A 33 -0.24 -20.67 -7.32
N ALA A 34 0.88 -19.94 -7.51
CA ALA A 34 2.05 -19.97 -6.64
C ALA A 34 2.51 -18.52 -6.36
N PRO A 35 1.97 -17.90 -5.30
CA PRO A 35 2.41 -16.55 -4.92
C PRO A 35 3.92 -16.51 -4.67
N ALA A 36 4.63 -15.70 -5.44
CA ALA A 36 6.07 -15.55 -5.34
C ALA A 36 6.42 -14.25 -4.60
N GLU A 37 7.61 -14.20 -4.03
CA GLU A 37 8.17 -12.98 -3.45
C GLU A 37 8.52 -11.97 -4.56
N LEU A 38 7.51 -11.55 -5.32
CA LEU A 38 7.67 -10.53 -6.33
C LEU A 38 7.72 -9.16 -5.68
N GLY A 39 8.62 -8.36 -6.15
CA GLY A 39 8.47 -6.95 -5.94
C GLY A 39 9.60 -6.19 -5.40
N VAL A 40 9.19 -5.06 -5.09
CA VAL A 40 9.84 -3.85 -4.65
C VAL A 40 9.46 -3.58 -3.20
N GLY A 41 9.96 -2.50 -2.66
CA GLY A 41 9.64 -2.11 -1.29
C GLY A 41 8.19 -1.65 -1.10
N ILE A 42 7.77 -1.75 0.14
CA ILE A 42 6.55 -1.15 0.67
C ILE A 42 6.84 -0.58 2.06
N ASN A 43 6.12 0.47 2.43
CA ASN A 43 6.13 1.00 3.78
C ASN A 43 4.85 0.60 4.52
N THR A 44 5.00 0.17 5.76
CA THR A 44 3.89 -0.09 6.67
C THR A 44 3.95 0.92 7.80
N LEU A 45 2.93 1.77 7.88
CA LEU A 45 2.88 2.90 8.82
C LEU A 45 2.51 2.44 10.25
N PRO A 46 2.81 3.21 11.29
CA PRO A 46 2.65 2.80 12.69
C PRO A 46 1.25 2.29 13.05
N HIS A 47 0.19 2.91 12.53
CA HIS A 47 -1.20 2.48 12.78
C HIS A 47 -1.51 1.09 12.22
N ALA A 48 -0.91 0.72 11.07
CA ALA A 48 -1.03 -0.63 10.53
C ALA A 48 -0.10 -1.62 11.25
N VAL A 49 1.11 -1.19 11.64
CA VAL A 49 2.03 -2.02 12.44
C VAL A 49 1.39 -2.39 13.78
N ARG A 50 0.59 -1.51 14.39
CA ARG A 50 -0.21 -1.83 15.59
C ARG A 50 -1.10 -3.07 15.38
N VAL A 51 -1.79 -3.14 14.26
CA VAL A 51 -2.66 -4.30 13.95
C VAL A 51 -1.84 -5.56 13.70
N LEU A 52 -0.69 -5.43 13.03
CA LEU A 52 0.22 -6.57 12.83
C LEU A 52 0.86 -7.04 14.17
N ASP A 53 1.09 -6.13 15.11
CA ASP A 53 1.55 -6.43 16.47
C ASP A 53 0.47 -7.18 17.26
N GLN A 54 -0.80 -6.80 17.16
CA GLN A 54 -1.92 -7.55 17.75
C GLN A 54 -2.00 -8.98 17.21
N LEU A 55 -1.68 -9.18 15.94
CA LEU A 55 -1.53 -10.50 15.34
C LEU A 55 -0.23 -11.23 15.76
N GLY A 56 0.61 -10.64 16.63
CA GLY A 56 1.86 -11.23 17.11
C GLY A 56 2.95 -11.33 16.04
N LEU A 57 2.92 -10.48 15.00
CA LEU A 57 3.86 -10.52 13.89
C LEU A 57 5.03 -9.53 14.01
N LEU A 58 5.05 -8.69 15.06
CA LEU A 58 6.04 -7.61 15.22
C LEU A 58 7.48 -8.13 15.20
N ASP A 59 7.77 -9.16 16.00
CA ASP A 59 9.12 -9.73 16.11
C ASP A 59 9.63 -10.36 14.81
N GLU A 60 8.74 -10.93 14.02
CA GLU A 60 9.08 -11.51 12.73
C GLU A 60 9.37 -10.42 11.70
N LEU A 61 8.53 -9.38 11.67
CA LEU A 61 8.73 -8.23 10.79
C LEU A 61 10.02 -7.48 11.13
N ASP A 62 10.38 -7.33 12.39
CA ASP A 62 11.64 -6.73 12.84
C ASP A 62 12.89 -7.42 12.29
N ARG A 63 12.82 -8.75 12.11
CA ARG A 63 13.96 -9.52 11.58
C ARG A 63 14.19 -9.32 10.08
N ILE A 64 13.17 -8.92 9.33
CA ILE A 64 13.21 -8.86 7.86
C ILE A 64 13.02 -7.47 7.29
N ALA A 65 12.57 -6.52 8.09
CA ALA A 65 12.29 -5.13 7.71
C ALA A 65 13.33 -4.16 8.25
N VAL A 66 13.18 -2.90 7.87
CA VAL A 66 13.93 -1.76 8.42
C VAL A 66 12.96 -0.87 9.19
N ARG A 67 13.26 -0.60 10.47
CA ARG A 67 12.56 0.45 11.23
C ARG A 67 12.99 1.81 10.68
N THR A 68 12.14 2.43 9.89
CA THR A 68 12.41 3.75 9.29
C THR A 68 12.59 4.80 10.38
N SER A 69 13.75 5.48 10.39
CA SER A 69 14.09 6.50 11.38
C SER A 69 13.56 7.88 11.01
N GLU A 70 13.71 8.28 9.76
CA GLU A 70 13.28 9.58 9.25
C GLU A 70 12.87 9.50 7.78
N LEU A 71 12.10 10.50 7.36
CA LEU A 71 11.82 10.82 5.96
C LEU A 71 12.42 12.18 5.64
N ARG A 72 13.19 12.26 4.54
CA ARG A 72 13.73 13.50 3.97
C ARG A 72 13.06 13.83 2.66
N PHE A 73 12.71 15.08 2.48
CA PHE A 73 12.31 15.65 1.19
C PHE A 73 13.46 16.51 0.69
N LEU A 74 13.93 16.25 -0.52
CA LEU A 74 15.09 16.84 -1.11
C LEU A 74 14.73 17.50 -2.46
N SER A 75 15.44 18.54 -2.83
CA SER A 75 15.46 19.05 -4.21
C SER A 75 16.23 18.11 -5.15
N ARG A 76 16.22 18.37 -6.45
CA ARG A 76 16.93 17.55 -7.45
C ARG A 76 18.45 17.51 -7.26
N ASP A 77 19.03 18.55 -6.67
CA ASP A 77 20.44 18.66 -6.34
C ASP A 77 20.81 18.08 -4.96
N GLY A 78 19.84 17.45 -4.28
CA GLY A 78 20.03 16.80 -2.98
C GLY A 78 19.97 17.75 -1.78
N ALA A 79 19.62 19.03 -1.98
CA ALA A 79 19.47 19.96 -0.87
C ALA A 79 18.22 19.64 -0.03
N LEU A 80 18.34 19.72 1.31
CA LEU A 80 17.27 19.36 2.22
C LEU A 80 16.15 20.41 2.21
N ILE A 81 14.93 20.01 1.85
CA ILE A 81 13.71 20.82 1.93
C ILE A 81 13.06 20.67 3.30
N TRP A 82 12.78 19.43 3.69
CA TRP A 82 12.10 19.08 4.93
C TRP A 82 12.58 17.72 5.41
N ARG A 83 12.60 17.52 6.70
CA ARG A 83 12.81 16.18 7.29
C ARG A 83 11.91 16.01 8.50
N GLU A 84 11.49 14.78 8.73
CA GLU A 84 10.70 14.43 9.88
C GLU A 84 11.08 13.06 10.41
N PRO A 85 11.12 12.89 11.74
CA PRO A 85 11.29 11.57 12.33
C PRO A 85 10.11 10.67 11.99
N ARG A 86 10.35 9.36 11.94
CA ARG A 86 9.34 8.35 11.63
C ARG A 86 9.28 7.26 12.71
N GLY A 87 8.15 6.59 12.80
CA GLY A 87 7.95 5.48 13.71
C GLY A 87 8.32 5.83 15.16
N LEU A 88 9.16 5.02 15.78
CA LEU A 88 9.60 5.19 17.16
C LEU A 88 10.37 6.51 17.37
N GLU A 89 11.15 6.95 16.39
CA GLU A 89 11.91 8.20 16.46
C GLU A 89 10.98 9.44 16.47
N ALA A 90 9.74 9.30 15.97
CA ALA A 90 8.71 10.32 16.07
C ALA A 90 7.92 10.25 17.39
N GLY A 91 8.28 9.35 18.30
CA GLY A 91 7.56 9.12 19.56
C GLY A 91 6.31 8.26 19.44
N ASN A 92 6.10 7.61 18.29
CA ASN A 92 4.98 6.68 18.12
C ASN A 92 5.22 5.40 18.97
N PRO A 93 4.15 4.76 19.47
CA PRO A 93 4.26 3.48 20.20
C PRO A 93 4.73 2.32 19.30
N TRP A 94 4.48 2.39 18.00
CA TRP A 94 4.85 1.37 17.01
C TRP A 94 5.82 1.92 15.97
N PRO A 95 6.72 1.08 15.41
CA PRO A 95 7.62 1.50 14.36
C PRO A 95 6.87 1.75 13.04
N GLN A 96 7.51 2.49 12.14
CA GLN A 96 7.24 2.39 10.71
C GLN A 96 8.22 1.39 10.11
N PHE A 97 7.74 0.44 9.31
CA PHE A 97 8.59 -0.49 8.60
C PHE A 97 8.70 -0.14 7.11
N SER A 98 9.93 -0.12 6.61
CA SER A 98 10.24 -0.26 5.20
C SER A 98 10.65 -1.72 4.95
N ILE A 99 9.96 -2.42 4.06
CA ILE A 99 10.08 -3.87 3.91
C ILE A 99 9.93 -4.28 2.45
N HIS A 100 10.55 -5.40 2.06
CA HIS A 100 10.29 -6.04 0.78
C HIS A 100 8.85 -6.58 0.77
N ARG A 101 8.01 -6.08 -0.18
CA ARG A 101 6.57 -6.39 -0.25
C ARG A 101 6.30 -7.90 -0.29
N GLY A 102 7.08 -8.63 -1.08
CA GLY A 102 6.93 -10.08 -1.21
C GLY A 102 7.22 -10.82 0.10
N ARG A 103 8.20 -10.36 0.90
CA ARG A 103 8.49 -10.94 2.23
C ARG A 103 7.36 -10.67 3.22
N LEU A 104 6.83 -9.45 3.28
CA LEU A 104 5.65 -9.16 4.10
C LEU A 104 4.47 -10.05 3.71
N HIS A 105 4.20 -10.15 2.42
CA HIS A 105 3.11 -10.98 1.90
C HIS A 105 3.31 -12.47 2.25
N ARG A 106 4.55 -12.96 2.14
CA ARG A 106 4.90 -14.34 2.49
C ARG A 106 4.65 -14.64 3.97
N VAL A 107 5.09 -13.76 4.87
CA VAL A 107 4.82 -13.87 6.32
C VAL A 107 3.33 -13.96 6.58
N LEU A 108 2.52 -13.12 5.94
CA LEU A 108 1.07 -13.14 6.12
C LEU A 108 0.43 -14.43 5.59
N LEU A 109 0.83 -14.90 4.41
CA LEU A 109 0.31 -16.16 3.83
C LEU A 109 0.69 -17.37 4.70
N ASP A 110 1.95 -17.45 5.14
CA ASP A 110 2.40 -18.53 6.00
C ASP A 110 1.64 -18.51 7.34
N THR A 111 1.38 -17.32 7.90
CA THR A 111 0.57 -17.18 9.12
C THR A 111 -0.88 -17.62 8.91
N VAL A 112 -1.48 -17.33 7.74
CA VAL A 112 -2.82 -17.84 7.37
C VAL A 112 -2.82 -19.36 7.34
N ILE A 113 -1.84 -19.98 6.68
CA ILE A 113 -1.71 -21.44 6.61
C ILE A 113 -1.53 -22.06 8.00
N ASP A 114 -0.65 -21.46 8.82
CA ASP A 114 -0.30 -21.99 10.15
C ASP A 114 -1.48 -21.90 11.13
N ARG A 115 -2.28 -20.83 11.09
CA ARG A 115 -3.36 -20.60 12.05
C ARG A 115 -4.71 -21.10 11.60
N LEU A 116 -5.04 -20.99 10.31
CA LEU A 116 -6.33 -21.42 9.77
C LEU A 116 -6.26 -22.86 9.22
N GLY A 117 -5.09 -23.30 8.79
CA GLY A 117 -4.86 -24.58 8.12
C GLY A 117 -4.66 -24.41 6.60
N PRO A 118 -3.92 -25.33 5.97
CA PRO A 118 -3.60 -25.27 4.55
C PRO A 118 -4.85 -25.37 3.65
N ASP A 119 -5.90 -26.03 4.12
CA ASP A 119 -7.15 -26.20 3.38
C ASP A 119 -8.01 -24.93 3.36
N ARG A 120 -7.59 -23.85 4.05
CA ARG A 120 -8.28 -22.57 4.10
C ARG A 120 -7.69 -21.52 3.16
N LEU A 121 -6.58 -21.82 2.51
CA LEU A 121 -5.98 -20.98 1.47
C LEU A 121 -6.07 -21.69 0.11
N HIS A 122 -6.99 -21.23 -0.72
CA HIS A 122 -7.26 -21.79 -2.05
C HIS A 122 -6.54 -20.93 -3.11
N THR A 123 -5.39 -21.40 -3.59
CA THR A 123 -4.64 -20.71 -4.67
C THR A 123 -5.17 -21.08 -6.05
N GLY A 124 -4.91 -20.23 -7.06
CA GLY A 124 -5.39 -20.44 -8.43
C GLY A 124 -6.87 -20.11 -8.66
N HIS A 125 -7.55 -19.49 -7.69
CA HIS A 125 -8.97 -19.14 -7.75
C HIS A 125 -9.18 -17.66 -8.05
N ARG A 126 -9.51 -17.33 -9.30
CA ARG A 126 -9.77 -15.95 -9.72
C ARG A 126 -11.26 -15.62 -9.61
N ALA A 127 -11.61 -14.60 -8.83
CA ALA A 127 -12.98 -14.12 -8.71
C ALA A 127 -13.56 -13.68 -10.07
N LEU A 128 -14.79 -14.08 -10.35
CA LEU A 128 -15.52 -13.72 -11.56
C LEU A 128 -16.76 -12.88 -11.25
N SER A 129 -17.59 -13.31 -10.30
CA SER A 129 -18.85 -12.66 -9.96
C SER A 129 -19.32 -13.02 -8.56
N VAL A 130 -20.27 -12.25 -8.04
CA VAL A 130 -20.91 -12.48 -6.73
C VAL A 130 -22.43 -12.43 -6.86
N THR A 131 -23.12 -13.06 -5.92
CA THR A 131 -24.55 -12.94 -5.67
C THR A 131 -24.81 -12.64 -4.19
N GLY A 132 -26.06 -12.32 -3.82
CA GLY A 132 -26.38 -11.94 -2.45
C GLY A 132 -26.11 -10.47 -2.19
N THR A 133 -26.27 -9.63 -3.21
CA THR A 133 -26.06 -8.18 -3.19
C THR A 133 -27.33 -7.39 -2.86
N ASP A 134 -28.47 -8.04 -2.77
CA ASP A 134 -29.74 -7.43 -2.38
C ASP A 134 -29.76 -7.17 -0.86
N ASP A 135 -30.41 -6.10 -0.43
CA ASP A 135 -30.41 -5.70 0.98
C ASP A 135 -31.15 -6.69 1.91
N ASP A 136 -31.98 -7.58 1.37
CA ASP A 136 -32.68 -8.66 2.07
C ASP A 136 -32.01 -10.04 1.89
N ALA A 137 -30.82 -10.10 1.28
CA ALA A 137 -30.09 -11.34 1.09
C ALA A 137 -29.73 -12.01 2.44
N THR A 138 -29.97 -13.31 2.55
CA THR A 138 -29.63 -14.10 3.74
C THR A 138 -28.30 -14.82 3.63
N SER A 139 -27.74 -14.93 2.41
CA SER A 139 -26.43 -15.50 2.10
C SER A 139 -25.84 -14.82 0.86
N ALA A 140 -24.57 -15.07 0.62
CA ALA A 140 -23.89 -14.67 -0.60
C ALA A 140 -23.21 -15.86 -1.26
N ALA A 141 -22.96 -15.78 -2.56
CA ALA A 141 -22.08 -16.73 -3.23
C ALA A 141 -21.08 -15.96 -4.12
N ILE A 142 -19.91 -16.56 -4.28
CA ILE A 142 -18.88 -16.08 -5.19
C ILE A 142 -18.53 -17.18 -6.19
N THR A 143 -18.46 -16.80 -7.46
CA THR A 143 -18.00 -17.67 -8.54
C THR A 143 -16.54 -17.37 -8.81
N PHE A 144 -15.70 -18.40 -8.77
CA PHE A 144 -14.28 -18.36 -9.13
C PHE A 144 -14.02 -19.16 -10.40
N LEU A 145 -13.06 -18.70 -11.19
CA LEU A 145 -12.38 -19.57 -12.16
C LEU A 145 -11.25 -20.30 -11.41
N ASP A 146 -11.37 -21.60 -11.27
CA ASP A 146 -10.26 -22.46 -10.84
C ASP A 146 -9.32 -22.70 -12.03
N ARG A 147 -8.12 -22.12 -11.95
CA ARG A 147 -7.10 -22.19 -13.02
C ARG A 147 -6.46 -23.58 -13.17
N SER A 148 -6.65 -24.48 -12.19
CA SER A 148 -6.12 -25.84 -12.26
C SER A 148 -7.01 -26.74 -13.12
N SER A 149 -8.32 -26.56 -13.04
CA SER A 149 -9.34 -27.33 -13.76
C SER A 149 -9.94 -26.58 -14.96
N ASP A 150 -9.61 -25.28 -15.11
CA ASP A 150 -10.20 -24.35 -16.09
C ASP A 150 -11.74 -24.36 -16.04
N SER A 151 -12.30 -24.42 -14.84
CA SER A 151 -13.74 -24.49 -14.62
C SER A 151 -14.20 -23.53 -13.52
N ASP A 152 -15.49 -23.18 -13.59
CA ASP A 152 -16.12 -22.33 -12.60
C ASP A 152 -16.46 -23.11 -11.33
N VAL A 153 -16.11 -22.53 -10.18
CA VAL A 153 -16.43 -23.04 -8.85
C VAL A 153 -17.26 -22.00 -8.12
N VAL A 154 -18.44 -22.40 -7.64
CA VAL A 154 -19.32 -21.54 -6.83
C VAL A 154 -19.16 -21.88 -5.36
N VAL A 155 -18.91 -20.86 -4.54
CA VAL A 155 -18.76 -20.98 -3.08
C VAL A 155 -19.82 -20.15 -2.39
N GLU A 156 -20.64 -20.81 -1.56
CA GLU A 156 -21.67 -20.19 -0.73
C GLU A 156 -21.10 -19.80 0.65
N SER A 157 -21.47 -18.62 1.14
CA SER A 157 -21.02 -18.07 2.42
C SER A 157 -22.08 -17.16 3.05
N ASP A 158 -21.96 -16.89 4.33
CA ASP A 158 -22.78 -15.88 5.01
C ASP A 158 -22.38 -14.46 4.59
N VAL A 159 -21.08 -14.25 4.31
CA VAL A 159 -20.50 -12.98 3.88
C VAL A 159 -19.40 -13.22 2.83
N VAL A 160 -19.33 -12.38 1.82
CA VAL A 160 -18.23 -12.32 0.83
C VAL A 160 -17.49 -10.99 0.96
N ILE A 161 -16.17 -11.03 1.06
CA ILE A 161 -15.28 -9.87 1.09
C ILE A 161 -14.46 -9.84 -0.20
N GLY A 162 -14.70 -8.85 -1.06
CA GLY A 162 -13.93 -8.59 -2.27
C GLY A 162 -12.64 -7.84 -1.96
N CYS A 163 -11.51 -8.56 -1.94
CA CYS A 163 -10.17 -8.06 -1.71
C CYS A 163 -9.25 -8.34 -2.91
N ASP A 164 -9.84 -8.39 -4.12
CA ASP A 164 -9.25 -8.84 -5.39
C ASP A 164 -8.49 -7.73 -6.14
N GLY A 165 -8.11 -6.67 -5.41
CA GLY A 165 -7.15 -5.65 -5.85
C GLY A 165 -7.74 -4.61 -6.80
N ILE A 166 -6.86 -3.78 -7.38
CA ILE A 166 -7.25 -2.65 -8.23
C ILE A 166 -8.04 -3.05 -9.49
N HIS A 167 -7.86 -4.29 -9.95
CA HIS A 167 -8.59 -4.90 -11.08
C HIS A 167 -9.78 -5.74 -10.65
N SER A 168 -10.33 -5.49 -9.46
CA SER A 168 -11.42 -6.23 -8.86
C SER A 168 -12.57 -6.49 -9.83
N ALA A 169 -12.86 -7.77 -10.04
CA ALA A 169 -14.03 -8.22 -10.80
C ALA A 169 -15.31 -7.96 -10.00
N ILE A 170 -15.25 -8.12 -8.67
CA ILE A 170 -16.37 -7.84 -7.77
C ILE A 170 -16.74 -6.36 -7.82
N ARG A 171 -15.74 -5.45 -7.72
CA ARG A 171 -15.99 -4.01 -7.88
C ARG A 171 -16.59 -3.69 -9.25
N ALA A 172 -16.06 -4.29 -10.32
CA ALA A 172 -16.56 -4.03 -11.66
C ALA A 172 -18.04 -4.45 -11.83
N GLN A 173 -18.46 -5.52 -11.15
CA GLN A 173 -19.87 -5.93 -11.10
C GLN A 173 -20.73 -4.96 -10.29
N LEU A 174 -20.24 -4.53 -9.11
CA LEU A 174 -21.00 -3.64 -8.20
C LEU A 174 -21.08 -2.19 -8.72
N HIS A 175 -20.08 -1.76 -9.51
CA HIS A 175 -19.96 -0.41 -10.09
C HIS A 175 -19.62 -0.47 -11.59
N PRO A 176 -20.54 -0.95 -12.44
CA PRO A 176 -20.27 -1.22 -13.86
C PRO A 176 -19.91 0.03 -14.66
N ASP A 177 -20.35 1.21 -14.22
CA ASP A 177 -20.12 2.49 -14.91
C ASP A 177 -18.77 3.14 -14.56
N GLN A 178 -17.97 2.53 -13.69
CA GLN A 178 -16.75 3.18 -13.17
C GLN A 178 -15.56 3.16 -14.15
N GLY A 179 -15.54 2.24 -15.11
CA GLY A 179 -14.48 2.15 -16.10
C GLY A 179 -13.10 1.75 -15.58
N TYR A 180 -12.06 2.17 -16.31
CA TYR A 180 -10.66 1.89 -15.96
C TYR A 180 -10.18 2.67 -14.73
N PRO A 181 -9.06 2.23 -14.08
CA PRO A 181 -8.37 3.04 -13.09
C PRO A 181 -8.03 4.44 -13.64
N TYR A 182 -8.10 5.44 -12.78
CA TYR A 182 -7.87 6.85 -13.14
C TYR A 182 -6.36 7.12 -13.27
N PRO A 183 -5.84 7.48 -14.46
CA PRO A 183 -4.42 7.72 -14.67
C PRO A 183 -3.98 9.07 -14.09
N SER A 184 -2.73 9.13 -13.64
CA SER A 184 -2.12 10.38 -13.17
C SER A 184 -1.41 11.17 -14.27
N GLY A 185 -1.10 10.55 -15.40
CA GLY A 185 -0.14 11.08 -16.36
C GLY A 185 1.33 10.82 -15.98
N LEU A 186 1.57 9.98 -14.99
CA LEU A 186 2.90 9.57 -14.54
C LEU A 186 3.10 8.07 -14.70
N VAL A 187 4.33 7.69 -14.98
CA VAL A 187 4.81 6.31 -14.94
C VAL A 187 5.76 6.16 -13.76
N LEU A 188 5.66 5.02 -13.10
CA LEU A 188 6.55 4.59 -12.04
C LEU A 188 7.45 3.48 -12.57
N TRP A 189 8.75 3.71 -12.53
CA TRP A 189 9.72 2.63 -12.63
C TRP A 189 10.16 2.22 -11.23
N ARG A 190 10.13 0.94 -10.97
CA ARG A 190 10.41 0.40 -9.65
C ARG A 190 11.44 -0.70 -9.73
N GLY A 191 12.37 -0.69 -8.77
CA GLY A 191 13.39 -1.72 -8.63
C GLY A 191 13.99 -1.73 -7.24
N ALA A 192 14.89 -2.65 -7.03
CA ALA A 192 15.69 -2.74 -5.81
C ALA A 192 17.13 -3.10 -6.14
N THR A 193 18.06 -2.46 -5.44
CA THR A 193 19.50 -2.61 -5.66
C THR A 193 20.17 -3.04 -4.36
N LEU A 194 21.00 -4.05 -4.42
CA LEU A 194 21.89 -4.42 -3.32
C LEU A 194 23.10 -3.50 -3.34
N ALA A 195 23.23 -2.62 -2.34
CA ALA A 195 24.26 -1.60 -2.28
C ALA A 195 24.74 -1.35 -0.85
N ALA A 196 25.81 -0.56 -0.70
CA ALA A 196 26.20 -0.06 0.63
C ALA A 196 25.09 0.80 1.24
N PRO A 197 24.85 0.70 2.56
CA PRO A 197 23.89 1.57 3.24
C PRO A 197 24.27 3.05 3.06
N TYR A 198 23.26 3.89 2.81
CA TYR A 198 23.44 5.35 2.84
C TYR A 198 22.95 5.94 4.16
N LEU A 199 23.51 7.10 4.54
CA LEU A 199 23.20 7.78 5.79
C LEU A 199 23.26 6.82 7.00
N ASP A 200 22.15 6.63 7.69
CA ASP A 200 22.04 5.72 8.85
C ASP A 200 21.56 4.30 8.47
N GLY A 201 21.35 3.99 7.19
CA GLY A 201 20.76 2.73 6.72
C GLY A 201 19.29 2.53 7.09
N ARG A 202 18.61 3.58 7.59
CA ARG A 202 17.22 3.59 8.04
C ARG A 202 16.41 4.78 7.51
N THR A 203 17.08 5.71 6.85
CA THR A 203 16.47 6.90 6.27
C THR A 203 15.73 6.56 4.98
N MET A 204 14.49 7.03 4.84
CA MET A 204 13.76 7.16 3.59
C MET A 204 13.95 8.57 3.04
N PHE A 205 14.06 8.73 1.74
CA PHE A 205 14.02 10.06 1.13
C PHE A 205 13.20 10.07 -0.16
N MET A 206 12.71 11.27 -0.48
CA MET A 206 12.11 11.63 -1.75
C MET A 206 12.87 12.84 -2.28
N ALA A 207 13.21 12.83 -3.56
CA ALA A 207 13.91 13.92 -4.20
C ALA A 207 13.29 14.30 -5.52
N GLY A 208 13.28 15.60 -5.86
CA GLY A 208 12.75 16.12 -7.12
C GLY A 208 11.51 17.00 -6.99
N ASP A 209 10.67 16.92 -8.00
CA ASP A 209 9.43 17.69 -8.15
C ASP A 209 8.45 16.92 -9.06
N ASP A 210 7.32 17.55 -9.43
CA ASP A 210 6.27 16.91 -10.27
C ASP A 210 6.75 16.54 -11.68
N SER A 211 7.87 17.08 -12.15
CA SER A 211 8.39 16.78 -13.48
C SER A 211 9.41 15.64 -13.50
N GLN A 212 10.04 15.36 -12.37
CA GLN A 212 10.96 14.23 -12.18
C GLN A 212 11.18 13.99 -10.69
N LYS A 213 10.94 12.78 -10.23
CA LYS A 213 11.05 12.43 -8.81
C LYS A 213 11.65 11.05 -8.62
N VAL A 214 12.32 10.85 -7.49
CA VAL A 214 12.74 9.55 -7.00
C VAL A 214 12.36 9.39 -5.53
N VAL A 215 11.93 8.18 -5.17
CA VAL A 215 11.66 7.76 -3.78
C VAL A 215 12.56 6.60 -3.46
N VAL A 216 13.34 6.69 -2.39
CA VAL A 216 14.35 5.68 -2.04
C VAL A 216 14.27 5.34 -0.55
N TYR A 217 14.30 4.07 -0.23
CA TYR A 217 14.35 3.56 1.14
C TYR A 217 14.91 2.14 1.23
N PRO A 218 15.66 1.81 2.29
CA PRO A 218 16.16 0.45 2.51
C PRO A 218 15.02 -0.49 2.90
N ILE A 219 15.05 -1.74 2.42
CA ILE A 219 13.99 -2.75 2.61
C ILE A 219 14.48 -4.08 3.17
N SER A 220 15.73 -4.12 3.64
CA SER A 220 16.27 -5.25 4.38
C SER A 220 17.19 -4.75 5.49
N PRO A 221 17.42 -5.53 6.53
CA PRO A 221 18.56 -5.30 7.43
C PRO A 221 19.87 -5.29 6.63
N ILE A 222 20.93 -4.69 7.21
CA ILE A 222 22.28 -4.73 6.65
C ILE A 222 22.80 -6.17 6.77
N GLY A 223 23.21 -6.74 5.64
CA GLY A 223 23.76 -8.09 5.58
C GLY A 223 25.15 -8.21 6.22
N SER A 224 25.59 -9.45 6.45
CA SER A 224 26.93 -9.74 6.99
C SER A 224 28.07 -9.29 6.07
N ASP A 225 27.79 -9.08 4.79
CA ASP A 225 28.70 -8.54 3.78
C ASP A 225 28.73 -7.00 3.77
N GLY A 226 27.98 -6.34 4.65
CA GLY A 226 27.87 -4.89 4.73
C GLY A 226 26.94 -4.26 3.69
N THR A 227 26.24 -5.04 2.88
CA THR A 227 25.28 -4.54 1.88
C THR A 227 23.85 -4.52 2.44
N GLN A 228 22.98 -3.76 1.79
CA GLN A 228 21.57 -3.60 2.14
C GLN A 228 20.73 -3.54 0.86
N LEU A 229 19.58 -4.18 0.83
CA LEU A 229 18.66 -4.07 -0.29
C LEU A 229 17.93 -2.73 -0.20
N ILE A 230 18.10 -1.89 -1.22
CA ILE A 230 17.56 -0.54 -1.28
C ILE A 230 16.53 -0.48 -2.40
N ASN A 231 15.31 -0.18 -2.04
CA ASN A 231 14.21 0.07 -2.99
C ASN A 231 14.31 1.48 -3.56
N TRP A 232 13.98 1.60 -4.84
CA TRP A 232 13.80 2.89 -5.49
C TRP A 232 12.55 2.88 -6.38
N VAL A 233 11.91 4.04 -6.45
CA VAL A 233 10.81 4.35 -7.36
C VAL A 233 11.18 5.62 -8.10
N ALA A 234 11.34 5.53 -9.41
CA ALA A 234 11.63 6.64 -10.29
C ALA A 234 10.34 7.05 -11.02
N GLU A 235 10.02 8.34 -11.05
CA GLU A 235 8.77 8.87 -11.58
C GLU A 235 9.05 9.92 -12.66
N LEU A 236 8.37 9.77 -13.80
CA LEU A 236 8.38 10.75 -14.90
C LEU A 236 6.98 10.92 -15.48
N PRO A 237 6.62 12.12 -15.99
CA PRO A 237 5.45 12.32 -16.80
C PRO A 237 5.50 11.48 -18.06
N MET A 238 4.44 10.73 -18.31
CA MET A 238 4.28 9.94 -19.55
C MET A 238 2.81 9.69 -19.79
N ASP A 239 2.37 9.94 -21.02
CA ASP A 239 1.02 9.59 -21.44
C ASP A 239 0.87 8.07 -21.54
N VAL A 240 -0.13 7.55 -20.85
CA VAL A 240 -0.43 6.11 -20.80
C VAL A 240 -1.84 5.87 -21.29
N ASP A 241 -1.97 5.06 -22.33
CA ASP A 241 -3.27 4.54 -22.76
C ASP A 241 -3.71 3.39 -21.86
N MET A 242 -4.69 3.63 -21.00
CA MET A 242 -5.19 2.66 -20.02
C MET A 242 -5.85 1.43 -20.64
N ALA A 243 -6.25 1.47 -21.92
CA ALA A 243 -6.83 0.33 -22.60
C ALA A 243 -5.78 -0.70 -23.05
N THR A 244 -4.55 -0.26 -23.25
CA THR A 244 -3.47 -1.08 -23.82
C THR A 244 -2.25 -1.21 -22.90
N VAL A 245 -2.23 -0.50 -21.76
CA VAL A 245 -1.09 -0.48 -20.85
C VAL A 245 -0.77 -1.87 -20.30
N SER A 246 0.50 -2.22 -20.37
CA SER A 246 1.02 -3.41 -19.70
C SER A 246 1.31 -3.08 -18.24
N TRP A 247 0.72 -3.83 -17.34
CA TRP A 247 1.00 -3.75 -15.91
C TRP A 247 2.21 -4.61 -15.57
N ASN A 248 3.18 -4.04 -14.84
CA ASN A 248 4.40 -4.75 -14.45
C ASN A 248 5.28 -5.16 -15.65
N ARG A 249 5.45 -4.26 -16.60
CA ARG A 249 6.35 -4.48 -17.74
C ARG A 249 7.80 -4.37 -17.30
N GLU A 250 8.61 -5.40 -17.56
CA GLU A 250 10.06 -5.32 -17.38
C GLU A 250 10.64 -4.34 -18.40
N VAL A 251 11.55 -3.48 -17.95
CA VAL A 251 12.20 -2.44 -18.74
C VAL A 251 13.71 -2.49 -18.56
N ASP A 252 14.45 -1.95 -19.53
CA ASP A 252 15.89 -1.84 -19.44
C ASP A 252 16.31 -0.89 -18.32
N VAL A 253 17.09 -1.39 -17.38
CA VAL A 253 17.55 -0.65 -16.20
C VAL A 253 18.36 0.60 -16.60
N ALA A 254 19.18 0.49 -17.66
CA ALA A 254 20.01 1.63 -18.12
C ALA A 254 19.15 2.78 -18.63
N SER A 255 18.02 2.50 -19.30
CA SER A 255 17.09 3.52 -19.77
C SER A 255 16.37 4.25 -18.62
N VAL A 256 16.17 3.56 -17.49
CA VAL A 256 15.61 4.16 -16.27
C VAL A 256 16.65 4.98 -15.52
N ALA A 257 17.90 4.55 -15.50
CA ALA A 257 19.00 5.23 -14.79
C ALA A 257 19.44 6.53 -15.49
N GLU A 258 19.40 6.57 -16.83
CA GLU A 258 19.89 7.70 -17.63
C GLU A 258 19.30 9.07 -17.20
N PRO A 259 17.98 9.25 -17.02
CA PRO A 259 17.42 10.53 -16.58
C PRO A 259 17.93 11.01 -15.22
N TYR A 260 18.48 10.11 -14.39
CA TYR A 260 18.96 10.37 -13.03
C TYR A 260 20.48 10.36 -12.93
N ALA A 261 21.20 10.24 -14.05
CA ALA A 261 22.67 10.09 -14.08
C ALA A 261 23.42 11.30 -13.48
N SER A 262 22.81 12.49 -13.52
CA SER A 262 23.41 13.71 -12.93
C SER A 262 23.00 13.97 -11.48
N TRP A 263 22.18 13.11 -10.87
CA TRP A 263 21.70 13.30 -9.49
C TRP A 263 22.73 12.76 -8.50
N ASP A 264 23.60 13.65 -8.05
CA ASP A 264 24.65 13.37 -7.06
C ASP A 264 24.37 14.19 -5.79
N PHE A 265 24.09 13.50 -4.70
CA PHE A 265 23.83 14.10 -3.39
C PHE A 265 25.09 14.12 -2.50
N GLY A 266 26.26 13.73 -3.04
CA GLY A 266 27.53 13.60 -2.32
C GLY A 266 27.61 12.34 -1.46
N TRP A 267 26.51 11.85 -0.92
CA TRP A 267 26.40 10.62 -0.16
C TRP A 267 25.68 9.49 -0.93
N LEU A 268 25.10 9.79 -2.07
CA LEU A 268 24.46 8.82 -2.97
C LEU A 268 24.41 9.37 -4.40
N HIS A 269 24.84 8.58 -5.38
CA HIS A 269 24.58 8.78 -6.80
C HIS A 269 23.31 8.03 -7.18
N VAL A 270 22.24 8.75 -7.51
CA VAL A 270 20.93 8.12 -7.79
C VAL A 270 20.95 7.28 -9.05
N GLY A 271 21.62 7.77 -10.11
CA GLY A 271 21.79 7.01 -11.36
C GLY A 271 22.52 5.69 -11.16
N ASP A 272 23.56 5.67 -10.33
CA ASP A 272 24.33 4.45 -10.02
C ASP A 272 23.49 3.47 -9.18
N LEU A 273 22.69 3.98 -8.22
CA LEU A 273 21.79 3.14 -7.46
C LEU A 273 20.77 2.45 -8.37
N ILE A 274 20.11 3.21 -9.26
CA ILE A 274 19.15 2.65 -10.21
C ILE A 274 19.85 1.66 -11.16
N GLY A 275 20.99 2.05 -11.73
CA GLY A 275 21.76 1.25 -12.68
C GLY A 275 22.31 -0.05 -12.11
N GLY A 276 22.47 -0.14 -10.78
CA GLY A 276 22.90 -1.35 -10.07
C GLY A 276 21.80 -2.40 -9.84
N ALA A 277 20.56 -2.14 -10.23
CA ALA A 277 19.48 -3.09 -10.06
C ALA A 277 19.57 -4.23 -11.09
N SER A 278 19.15 -5.42 -10.68
CA SER A 278 19.06 -6.56 -11.60
C SER A 278 17.88 -6.42 -12.58
N ASN A 279 16.78 -5.84 -12.16
CA ASN A 279 15.54 -5.70 -12.93
C ASN A 279 14.86 -4.38 -12.58
N ALA A 280 14.17 -3.80 -13.54
CA ALA A 280 13.28 -2.65 -13.36
C ALA A 280 11.92 -2.95 -14.00
N TYR A 281 10.87 -2.48 -13.34
CA TYR A 281 9.50 -2.71 -13.79
C TYR A 281 8.75 -1.40 -13.90
N GLU A 282 7.99 -1.26 -14.99
CA GLU A 282 7.16 -0.10 -15.28
C GLU A 282 5.71 -0.35 -14.88
N PHE A 283 5.13 0.65 -14.21
CA PHE A 283 3.74 0.68 -13.82
C PHE A 283 3.13 2.04 -14.15
N PRO A 284 1.90 2.10 -14.66
CA PRO A 284 1.18 3.36 -14.68
C PRO A 284 0.87 3.79 -13.24
N MET A 285 1.06 5.07 -12.91
CA MET A 285 0.57 5.61 -11.65
C MET A 285 -0.92 5.87 -11.76
N VAL A 286 -1.70 5.12 -11.03
CA VAL A 286 -3.17 5.19 -11.09
C VAL A 286 -3.79 5.12 -9.69
N ASP A 287 -5.06 5.46 -9.63
CA ASP A 287 -5.94 5.20 -8.49
C ASP A 287 -7.32 4.75 -8.97
N ARG A 288 -8.21 4.40 -8.05
CA ARG A 288 -9.65 4.24 -8.33
C ARG A 288 -10.39 5.46 -7.83
N THR A 289 -11.23 6.03 -8.67
CA THR A 289 -12.15 7.09 -8.23
C THR A 289 -13.02 6.57 -7.08
N PRO A 290 -13.09 7.28 -5.94
CA PRO A 290 -13.94 6.87 -4.85
C PRO A 290 -15.39 6.66 -5.30
N VAL A 291 -16.03 5.65 -4.72
CA VAL A 291 -17.45 5.35 -4.87
C VAL A 291 -18.20 5.72 -3.60
N ASP A 292 -19.51 5.77 -3.68
CA ASP A 292 -20.38 6.14 -2.57
C ASP A 292 -20.86 4.93 -1.74
N ARG A 293 -20.54 3.71 -2.18
CA ARG A 293 -20.96 2.47 -1.51
C ARG A 293 -19.95 1.34 -1.75
N TRP A 294 -19.65 0.55 -0.72
CA TRP A 294 -18.83 -0.68 -0.82
C TRP A 294 -19.62 -1.94 -0.52
N SER A 295 -20.65 -1.82 0.33
CA SER A 295 -21.40 -2.94 0.90
C SER A 295 -22.76 -3.08 0.26
N PHE A 296 -23.05 -4.26 -0.27
CA PHE A 296 -24.27 -4.62 -0.97
C PHE A 296 -24.79 -5.95 -0.40
N GLY A 297 -25.87 -5.95 0.33
CA GLY A 297 -26.40 -7.14 1.00
C GLY A 297 -25.34 -7.81 1.87
N ARG A 298 -24.90 -8.98 1.46
CA ARG A 298 -23.89 -9.82 2.13
C ARG A 298 -22.49 -9.73 1.50
N VAL A 299 -22.25 -8.76 0.62
CA VAL A 299 -21.00 -8.56 -0.11
C VAL A 299 -20.42 -7.20 0.22
N THR A 300 -19.11 -7.09 0.46
CA THR A 300 -18.40 -5.81 0.62
C THR A 300 -17.05 -5.84 -0.07
N LEU A 301 -16.48 -4.63 -0.30
CA LEU A 301 -15.13 -4.43 -0.82
C LEU A 301 -14.14 -4.07 0.30
N LEU A 302 -12.86 -4.45 0.12
CA LEU A 302 -11.78 -4.17 1.07
C LEU A 302 -10.47 -3.87 0.33
N GLY A 303 -9.64 -2.97 0.87
CA GLY A 303 -8.33 -2.63 0.33
C GLY A 303 -8.39 -2.03 -1.08
N ASP A 304 -7.49 -2.42 -1.97
CA ASP A 304 -7.41 -1.84 -3.33
C ASP A 304 -8.67 -2.10 -4.17
N ALA A 305 -9.46 -3.11 -3.87
CA ALA A 305 -10.78 -3.29 -4.47
C ALA A 305 -11.75 -2.17 -4.08
N ALA A 306 -11.65 -1.66 -2.86
CA ALA A 306 -12.46 -0.57 -2.33
C ALA A 306 -11.89 0.82 -2.67
N HIS A 307 -10.59 1.03 -2.46
CA HIS A 307 -9.99 2.37 -2.44
C HIS A 307 -8.53 2.41 -2.93
N ALA A 308 -8.21 1.70 -4.01
CA ALA A 308 -6.87 1.79 -4.60
C ALA A 308 -6.48 3.27 -4.79
N MET A 309 -5.34 3.65 -4.23
CA MET A 309 -4.84 5.02 -4.20
C MET A 309 -3.42 5.10 -4.76
N ARG A 310 -3.02 6.31 -5.20
CA ARG A 310 -1.63 6.57 -5.59
C ARG A 310 -0.69 6.34 -4.41
N PRO A 311 0.56 5.94 -4.66
CA PRO A 311 1.51 5.57 -3.60
C PRO A 311 2.02 6.74 -2.76
N ASN A 312 1.62 7.98 -3.09
CA ASN A 312 1.96 9.18 -2.33
C ASN A 312 1.66 8.99 -0.83
N GLY A 313 2.65 9.23 0.02
CA GLY A 313 2.53 9.04 1.46
C GLY A 313 2.46 7.60 1.95
N SER A 314 2.63 6.59 1.08
CA SER A 314 2.77 5.16 1.42
C SER A 314 1.59 4.56 2.21
N ASN A 315 0.35 4.95 1.91
CA ASN A 315 -0.82 4.59 2.72
C ASN A 315 -1.58 3.34 2.29
N GLY A 316 -1.59 2.94 1.00
CA GLY A 316 -2.51 1.94 0.47
C GLY A 316 -2.58 0.64 1.28
N SER A 317 -1.44 0.00 1.52
CA SER A 317 -1.38 -1.24 2.31
C SER A 317 -1.77 -1.04 3.78
N SER A 318 -1.40 0.09 4.37
CA SER A 318 -1.75 0.42 5.74
C SER A 318 -3.26 0.60 5.91
N GLN A 319 -3.94 1.24 4.94
CA GLN A 319 -5.39 1.36 4.96
C GLN A 319 -6.08 0.01 4.77
N ALA A 320 -5.55 -0.89 3.92
CA ALA A 320 -6.09 -2.24 3.78
C ALA A 320 -5.97 -3.09 5.06
N VAL A 321 -4.89 -2.90 5.84
CA VAL A 321 -4.74 -3.52 7.17
C VAL A 321 -5.79 -3.00 8.14
N LEU A 322 -6.04 -1.68 8.16
CA LEU A 322 -7.08 -1.07 9.01
C LEU A 322 -8.49 -1.50 8.60
N ASP A 323 -8.74 -1.75 7.33
CA ASP A 323 -10.01 -2.28 6.86
C ASP A 323 -10.28 -3.66 7.46
N GLY A 324 -9.25 -4.53 7.54
CA GLY A 324 -9.33 -5.83 8.18
C GLY A 324 -9.73 -5.74 9.66
N GLU A 325 -9.20 -4.76 10.39
CA GLU A 325 -9.60 -4.49 11.77
C GLU A 325 -11.04 -3.98 11.84
N ALA A 326 -11.38 -2.97 11.05
CA ALA A 326 -12.69 -2.34 11.08
C ALA A 326 -13.84 -3.32 10.75
N ILE A 327 -13.67 -4.15 9.72
CA ILE A 327 -14.68 -5.17 9.37
C ILE A 327 -14.82 -6.24 10.46
N THR A 328 -13.71 -6.61 11.11
CA THR A 328 -13.75 -7.57 12.23
C THR A 328 -14.52 -7.00 13.42
N VAL A 329 -14.26 -5.75 13.79
CA VAL A 329 -14.98 -5.06 14.86
C VAL A 329 -16.47 -4.91 14.51
N ALA A 330 -16.78 -4.54 13.29
CA ALA A 330 -18.18 -4.40 12.83
C ALA A 330 -18.94 -5.73 12.92
N LEU A 331 -18.36 -6.83 12.46
CA LEU A 331 -18.97 -8.17 12.53
C LEU A 331 -19.09 -8.71 13.97
N ALA A 332 -18.23 -8.27 14.88
CA ALA A 332 -18.33 -8.62 16.30
C ALA A 332 -19.40 -7.83 17.06
N THR A 333 -19.75 -6.63 16.58
CA THR A 333 -20.63 -5.69 17.31
C THR A 333 -22.06 -5.65 16.76
N HIS A 334 -22.32 -6.18 15.57
CA HIS A 334 -23.63 -6.21 14.94
C HIS A 334 -24.13 -7.65 14.75
N ALA A 335 -25.37 -7.91 15.12
CA ALA A 335 -25.96 -9.25 15.00
C ALA A 335 -26.30 -9.64 13.54
N ASP A 336 -26.73 -8.67 12.73
CA ASP A 336 -26.99 -8.86 11.31
C ASP A 336 -25.73 -8.53 10.50
N PRO A 337 -25.22 -9.45 9.67
CA PRO A 337 -24.03 -9.20 8.86
C PRO A 337 -24.17 -8.04 7.87
N SER A 338 -25.35 -7.79 7.29
CA SER A 338 -25.53 -6.64 6.38
C SER A 338 -25.44 -5.31 7.13
N ASP A 339 -25.92 -5.24 8.38
CA ASP A 339 -25.71 -4.08 9.25
C ASP A 339 -24.24 -3.90 9.60
N ALA A 340 -23.55 -4.99 9.90
CA ALA A 340 -22.10 -4.97 10.15
C ALA A 340 -21.32 -4.43 8.95
N LEU A 341 -21.61 -4.91 7.73
CA LEU A 341 -20.96 -4.43 6.52
C LEU A 341 -21.21 -2.95 6.26
N ARG A 342 -22.42 -2.46 6.52
CA ARG A 342 -22.74 -1.02 6.45
C ARG A 342 -22.01 -0.20 7.51
N ALA A 343 -21.85 -0.72 8.72
CA ALA A 343 -21.09 -0.06 9.78
C ALA A 343 -19.58 0.03 9.43
N TYR A 344 -18.99 -1.04 8.92
CA TYR A 344 -17.63 -1.05 8.37
C TYR A 344 -17.47 0.02 7.27
N GLU A 345 -18.36 0.05 6.30
CA GLU A 345 -18.37 1.05 5.23
C GLU A 345 -18.45 2.47 5.77
N ALA A 346 -19.38 2.74 6.69
CA ALA A 346 -19.55 4.07 7.28
C ALA A 346 -18.28 4.57 8.00
N GLU A 347 -17.50 3.67 8.59
CA GLU A 347 -16.24 4.01 9.25
C GLU A 347 -15.12 4.30 8.25
N ARG A 348 -15.04 3.52 7.14
CA ARG A 348 -13.85 3.49 6.31
C ARG A 348 -13.96 4.25 4.99
N LEU A 349 -15.16 4.37 4.42
CA LEU A 349 -15.37 4.90 3.07
C LEU A 349 -14.94 6.36 2.96
N GLU A 350 -15.46 7.25 3.81
CA GLU A 350 -15.16 8.67 3.72
C GLU A 350 -13.68 9.00 4.00
N PRO A 351 -13.04 8.49 5.07
CA PRO A 351 -11.62 8.75 5.32
C PRO A 351 -10.71 8.30 4.17
N THR A 352 -10.94 7.10 3.61
CA THR A 352 -10.12 6.59 2.50
C THR A 352 -10.39 7.33 1.19
N ALA A 353 -11.62 7.74 0.92
CA ALA A 353 -11.97 8.59 -0.22
C ALA A 353 -11.24 9.94 -0.16
N ARG A 354 -11.26 10.61 1.00
CA ARG A 354 -10.53 11.87 1.21
C ARG A 354 -9.02 11.70 1.01
N LEU A 355 -8.46 10.60 1.53
CA LEU A 355 -7.03 10.29 1.36
C LEU A 355 -6.68 10.03 -0.10
N THR A 356 -7.50 9.26 -0.83
CA THR A 356 -7.32 9.03 -2.27
C THR A 356 -7.30 10.35 -3.06
N LEU A 357 -8.21 11.27 -2.77
CA LEU A 357 -8.28 12.58 -3.42
C LEU A 357 -7.11 13.49 -3.04
N ALA A 358 -6.63 13.45 -1.78
CA ALA A 358 -5.44 14.17 -1.35
C ALA A 358 -4.18 13.66 -2.06
N ASN A 359 -4.06 12.34 -2.26
CA ASN A 359 -2.95 11.75 -2.99
C ASN A 359 -2.93 12.14 -4.48
N ARG A 360 -4.10 12.44 -5.09
CA ARG A 360 -4.15 13.04 -6.44
C ARG A 360 -3.50 14.43 -6.50
N GLN A 361 -3.41 15.12 -5.37
CA GLN A 361 -2.78 16.44 -5.23
C GLN A 361 -1.36 16.33 -4.64
N ALA A 362 -0.64 15.27 -4.95
CA ALA A 362 0.70 14.93 -4.47
C ALA A 362 0.81 14.59 -2.96
N GLY A 363 -0.27 14.62 -2.19
CA GLY A 363 -0.21 14.27 -0.76
C GLY A 363 0.87 15.05 0.00
N PRO A 364 1.72 14.37 0.82
CA PRO A 364 2.77 15.06 1.59
C PRO A 364 3.92 15.58 0.71
N GLU A 365 4.00 15.17 -0.55
CA GLU A 365 5.08 15.50 -1.50
C GLU A 365 4.93 16.91 -2.10
N ARG A 366 3.77 17.56 -1.90
CA ARG A 366 3.51 18.95 -2.31
C ARG A 366 4.58 19.95 -1.84
N VAL A 367 5.22 19.68 -0.71
CA VAL A 367 6.29 20.54 -0.18
C VAL A 367 7.46 20.65 -1.15
N MET A 368 7.76 19.60 -1.92
CA MET A 368 8.83 19.63 -2.93
C MET A 368 8.46 20.56 -4.10
N GLN A 369 7.21 20.43 -4.60
CA GLN A 369 6.72 21.31 -5.67
C GLN A 369 6.64 22.77 -5.24
N TRP A 370 6.24 23.05 -3.99
CA TRP A 370 6.25 24.44 -3.48
C TRP A 370 7.64 25.07 -3.52
N VAL A 371 8.68 24.30 -3.20
CA VAL A 371 10.07 24.77 -3.28
C VAL A 371 10.48 24.94 -4.75
N ALA A 372 10.17 23.99 -5.62
CA ALA A 372 10.46 24.08 -7.05
C ALA A 372 9.83 25.33 -7.68
N ASP A 373 8.55 25.62 -7.36
CA ASP A 373 7.82 26.77 -7.92
C ASP A 373 8.32 28.13 -7.42
N ARG A 374 8.81 28.20 -6.16
CA ARG A 374 9.14 29.48 -5.49
C ARG A 374 10.62 29.81 -5.52
N CYS A 375 11.48 28.82 -5.75
CA CYS A 375 12.92 28.95 -5.53
C CYS A 375 13.75 28.82 -6.81
N ASP A 376 13.19 28.94 -8.01
CA ASP A 376 13.87 28.87 -9.32
C ASP A 376 14.90 27.71 -9.44
N GLY A 377 14.60 26.57 -8.84
CA GLY A 377 15.40 25.34 -8.94
C GLY A 377 16.73 25.32 -8.19
N GLY A 378 17.05 26.32 -7.36
CA GLY A 378 18.36 26.39 -6.73
C GLY A 378 18.43 27.22 -5.44
N CYS A 379 17.59 26.92 -4.43
CA CYS A 379 17.74 27.56 -3.13
C CYS A 379 18.72 26.79 -2.23
N VAL A 380 19.90 27.35 -2.05
CA VAL A 380 20.91 26.86 -1.09
C VAL A 380 20.46 27.07 0.36
N GLU A 381 19.50 27.98 0.60
CA GLU A 381 18.86 28.23 1.90
C GLU A 381 17.34 28.16 1.76
N GLN A 382 16.81 26.98 1.75
CA GLN A 382 15.37 26.65 1.49
C GLN A 382 14.39 27.29 2.47
N HIS A 383 14.84 27.68 3.66
CA HIS A 383 14.01 28.35 4.66
C HIS A 383 13.60 29.79 4.28
N THR A 384 14.19 30.36 3.23
CA THR A 384 13.84 31.72 2.76
C THR A 384 12.70 31.71 1.75
N CYS A 385 12.49 30.61 1.00
CA CYS A 385 11.47 30.52 -0.06
C CYS A 385 10.13 30.01 0.45
N VAL A 386 10.16 28.99 1.33
CA VAL A 386 8.98 28.41 1.98
C VAL A 386 9.23 28.39 3.48
N PRO A 387 8.41 29.10 4.28
CA PRO A 387 8.57 29.09 5.73
C PRO A 387 8.49 27.70 6.31
N HIS A 388 9.38 27.36 7.25
CA HIS A 388 9.41 26.06 7.92
C HIS A 388 8.05 25.69 8.54
N SER A 389 7.34 26.67 9.12
CA SER A 389 6.00 26.49 9.67
C SER A 389 4.96 26.06 8.65
N ASP A 390 5.13 26.42 7.37
CA ASP A 390 4.21 26.00 6.31
C ASP A 390 4.47 24.55 5.90
N LEU A 391 5.74 24.14 5.84
CA LEU A 391 6.15 22.77 5.58
C LEU A 391 5.67 21.82 6.69
N GLU A 392 5.86 22.21 7.96
CA GLU A 392 5.41 21.47 9.13
C GLU A 392 3.89 21.32 9.17
N ARG A 393 3.15 22.41 8.89
CA ARG A 393 1.69 22.39 8.86
C ARG A 393 1.16 21.42 7.79
N GLU A 394 1.74 21.42 6.59
CA GLU A 394 1.34 20.52 5.51
C GLU A 394 1.63 19.06 5.87
N ALA A 395 2.82 18.77 6.39
CA ALA A 395 3.20 17.44 6.82
C ALA A 395 2.27 16.89 7.93
N ASN A 396 1.93 17.73 8.92
CA ASN A 396 1.03 17.33 10.01
C ASN A 396 -0.42 17.14 9.54
N ALA A 397 -0.93 18.04 8.69
CA ALA A 397 -2.28 17.90 8.12
C ALA A 397 -2.45 16.58 7.34
N TYR A 398 -1.41 16.16 6.62
CA TYR A 398 -1.46 14.86 5.94
C TYR A 398 -1.46 13.67 6.91
N LYS A 399 -0.68 13.72 8.01
CA LYS A 399 -0.67 12.67 9.04
C LYS A 399 -2.03 12.52 9.71
N GLU A 400 -2.68 13.64 10.03
CA GLU A 400 -4.04 13.67 10.58
C GLU A 400 -5.04 13.05 9.59
N LEU A 401 -4.99 13.46 8.33
CA LEU A 401 -5.86 12.93 7.27
C LEU A 401 -5.68 11.41 7.10
N ALA A 402 -4.45 10.93 7.13
CA ALA A 402 -4.12 9.51 6.97
C ALA A 402 -4.30 8.67 8.25
N GLY A 403 -4.55 9.32 9.38
CA GLY A 403 -4.88 8.67 10.66
C GLY A 403 -3.67 8.08 11.40
N PHE A 404 -2.47 8.61 11.16
CA PHE A 404 -1.26 8.19 11.88
C PHE A 404 -0.53 9.34 12.60
N ASP A 405 -1.29 10.38 12.94
CA ASP A 405 -0.77 11.43 13.83
C ASP A 405 -0.47 10.89 15.24
N LEU A 406 0.49 11.52 15.91
CA LEU A 406 1.02 11.03 17.19
C LEU A 406 -0.05 10.95 18.28
N ALA A 407 -0.95 11.96 18.35
CA ALA A 407 -1.96 12.03 19.40
C ALA A 407 -2.94 10.84 19.30
N ARG A 408 -3.39 10.54 18.06
CA ARG A 408 -4.26 9.40 17.79
C ARG A 408 -3.57 8.07 18.15
N LEU A 409 -2.32 7.88 17.73
CA LEU A 409 -1.59 6.63 18.01
C LEU A 409 -1.33 6.41 19.51
N GLN A 410 -1.03 7.46 20.25
CA GLN A 410 -0.87 7.38 21.69
C GLN A 410 -2.18 7.02 22.40
N SER A 411 -3.33 7.51 21.93
CA SER A 411 -4.63 7.14 22.48
C SER A 411 -5.00 5.67 22.25
N LEU A 412 -4.44 5.02 21.24
CA LEU A 412 -4.66 3.59 20.95
C LEU A 412 -3.73 2.67 21.76
N SER A 413 -2.69 3.20 22.41
CA SER A 413 -1.74 2.44 23.22
C SER A 413 -2.07 2.45 24.71
N SER A 414 -3.03 3.27 25.14
CA SER A 414 -3.53 3.39 26.52
C SER A 414 -4.73 2.48 26.76
#